data_eaa294d40e6dc2908ca1524695fcfef8
#
_entry.id   eaa294d40e6dc2908ca1524695fcfef8
#
_cell.length_a   1.000
_cell.length_b   1.000
_cell.length_c   1.000
_cell.angle_alpha   90.00
_cell.angle_beta   90.00
_cell.angle_gamma   90.00
#
_symmetry.space_group_name_H-M   'P 1'
#
loop_
_entity.id
_entity.type
_entity.pdbx_description
1 polymer ?
#
loop_
_entity_poly.entity_id
_entity_poly.type
_entity_poly.pdbx_seq_one_letter_code
_entity_poly.pdbx_strand_id
1 'polypeptide(L)'
;MGSACSCIVASLSACSLYLFYVHIYSSHAVLRRNVLESRRLPSPVYLYLKYLIKTFTLWRTGHLKSLITDSCEVVYTIINCRWETPLLRRFCSAAGYGWDYPDTEFRDVPLCFPEFLCGRLLLMAITDGKFRLSPAGLVRVHQSLKTLEPVDELKKGPFMLQVRVLEYRQLEAGVEVDICLCATSRTGRPVWESVLTLLSEKKLHKESRNELTSRPDEPVLENVKQVELRVPRSAGLQCIWFCSDFSPYRLLIAPARLFCRSQTSSHLWMLSVCLAEIEKHKGVEIITAPVSITAQFKDPLSVPGRVTLRFWETTDDRSQSSARGLSFHMQQSGRSTSHMIGSISRS
;
A
#
# COMPACT_ATOMS: atom_id res chain seq x y z
N MET A 1 -9.43 11.14 -53.21
CA MET A 1 -9.67 11.29 -51.75
C MET A 1 -10.03 9.98 -51.02
N GLY A 2 -10.64 8.98 -51.69
CA GLY A 2 -11.02 7.72 -51.01
C GLY A 2 -9.88 6.83 -50.55
N SER A 3 -8.76 6.76 -51.28
CA SER A 3 -7.62 5.89 -50.98
C SER A 3 -6.90 6.29 -49.65
N ALA A 4 -6.67 7.58 -49.42
CA ALA A 4 -6.01 8.08 -48.22
C ALA A 4 -6.85 7.81 -46.94
N CYS A 5 -8.17 7.98 -47.03
CA CYS A 5 -9.09 7.70 -45.91
C CYS A 5 -9.11 6.20 -45.57
N SER A 6 -9.09 5.33 -46.59
CA SER A 6 -9.02 3.87 -46.40
C SER A 6 -7.72 3.43 -45.72
N CYS A 7 -6.57 4.01 -46.12
CA CYS A 7 -5.29 3.71 -45.46
C CYS A 7 -5.25 4.16 -43.98
N ILE A 8 -5.82 5.31 -43.67
CA ILE A 8 -5.90 5.81 -42.27
C ILE A 8 -6.77 4.88 -41.43
N VAL A 9 -7.94 4.50 -41.92
CA VAL A 9 -8.85 3.59 -41.21
C VAL A 9 -8.17 2.22 -41.01
N ALA A 10 -7.52 1.65 -42.01
CA ALA A 10 -6.80 0.40 -41.87
C ALA A 10 -5.66 0.47 -40.86
N SER A 11 -4.88 1.57 -40.85
CA SER A 11 -3.80 1.77 -39.91
C SER A 11 -4.33 1.91 -38.47
N LEU A 12 -5.40 2.68 -38.27
CA LEU A 12 -6.03 2.83 -36.94
C LEU A 12 -6.61 1.49 -36.43
N SER A 13 -7.23 0.71 -37.33
CA SER A 13 -7.75 -0.62 -36.99
C SER A 13 -6.62 -1.58 -36.59
N ALA A 14 -5.54 -1.62 -37.33
CA ALA A 14 -4.37 -2.43 -37.02
C ALA A 14 -3.72 -2.03 -35.69
N CYS A 15 -3.54 -0.72 -35.45
CA CYS A 15 -3.06 -0.23 -34.15
C CYS A 15 -3.99 -0.60 -33.00
N SER A 16 -5.29 -0.48 -33.19
CA SER A 16 -6.28 -0.84 -32.16
C SER A 16 -6.24 -2.34 -31.84
N LEU A 17 -6.16 -3.20 -32.84
CA LEU A 17 -6.03 -4.65 -32.68
C LEU A 17 -4.72 -5.01 -31.99
N TYR A 18 -3.63 -4.37 -32.35
CA TYR A 18 -2.33 -4.58 -31.70
C TYR A 18 -2.36 -4.18 -30.21
N LEU A 19 -2.89 -2.99 -29.90
CA LEU A 19 -3.03 -2.53 -28.50
C LEU A 19 -3.95 -3.46 -27.70
N PHE A 20 -5.05 -3.91 -28.29
CA PHE A 20 -5.94 -4.88 -27.67
C PHE A 20 -5.22 -6.20 -27.38
N TYR A 21 -4.50 -6.73 -28.36
CA TYR A 21 -3.74 -7.98 -28.21
C TYR A 21 -2.69 -7.86 -27.10
N VAL A 22 -1.84 -6.83 -27.15
CA VAL A 22 -0.71 -6.66 -26.22
C VAL A 22 -1.19 -6.36 -24.80
N HIS A 23 -2.16 -5.46 -24.66
CA HIS A 23 -2.57 -5.00 -23.31
C HIS A 23 -3.70 -5.83 -22.70
N ILE A 24 -4.60 -6.39 -23.47
CA ILE A 24 -5.79 -7.09 -22.94
C ILE A 24 -5.64 -8.60 -23.06
N TYR A 25 -5.52 -9.13 -24.28
CA TYR A 25 -5.51 -10.58 -24.49
C TYR A 25 -4.31 -11.26 -23.82
N SER A 26 -3.09 -10.77 -24.08
CA SER A 26 -1.87 -11.30 -23.47
C SER A 26 -1.93 -11.23 -21.93
N SER A 27 -2.39 -10.10 -21.38
CA SER A 27 -2.53 -9.93 -19.92
C SER A 27 -3.59 -10.87 -19.33
N HIS A 28 -4.69 -11.11 -20.04
CA HIS A 28 -5.72 -12.04 -19.60
C HIS A 28 -5.20 -13.50 -19.53
N ALA A 29 -4.43 -13.91 -20.52
CA ALA A 29 -3.81 -15.23 -20.56
C ALA A 29 -2.83 -15.46 -19.40
N VAL A 30 -2.04 -14.41 -19.07
CA VAL A 30 -1.08 -14.44 -17.95
C VAL A 30 -1.77 -14.58 -16.61
N LEU A 31 -2.90 -13.89 -16.40
CA LEU A 31 -3.67 -13.94 -15.13
C LEU A 31 -4.30 -15.29 -14.77
N ARG A 32 -4.35 -16.24 -15.71
CA ARG A 32 -4.79 -17.61 -15.42
C ARG A 32 -3.79 -18.40 -14.57
N ARG A 33 -2.58 -17.90 -14.42
CA ARG A 33 -1.51 -18.52 -13.65
C ARG A 33 -1.35 -17.80 -12.30
N ASN A 34 -1.25 -18.57 -11.23
CA ASN A 34 -0.99 -18.04 -9.89
C ASN A 34 0.50 -17.70 -9.65
N VAL A 35 1.38 -18.32 -10.43
CA VAL A 35 2.83 -18.08 -10.39
C VAL A 35 3.26 -17.40 -11.68
N LEU A 36 3.89 -16.26 -11.55
CA LEU A 36 4.26 -15.36 -12.64
C LEU A 36 5.77 -15.12 -12.62
N GLU A 37 6.33 -14.88 -13.78
CA GLU A 37 7.70 -14.42 -13.92
C GLU A 37 7.73 -12.89 -13.93
N SER A 38 8.72 -12.28 -13.28
CA SER A 38 8.84 -10.80 -13.16
C SER A 38 8.81 -10.09 -14.52
N ARG A 39 9.29 -10.75 -15.57
CA ARG A 39 9.31 -10.20 -16.94
C ARG A 39 7.95 -10.29 -17.66
N ARG A 40 7.03 -11.15 -17.18
CA ARG A 40 5.75 -11.44 -17.83
C ARG A 40 4.58 -11.07 -16.92
N LEU A 41 4.56 -9.82 -16.47
CA LEU A 41 3.46 -9.33 -15.64
C LEU A 41 2.33 -8.79 -16.53
N PRO A 42 1.08 -8.91 -16.10
CA PRO A 42 -0.06 -8.29 -16.79
C PRO A 42 0.13 -6.79 -16.94
N SER A 43 -0.32 -6.24 -18.04
CA SER A 43 -0.27 -4.79 -18.27
C SER A 43 -1.00 -4.03 -17.15
N PRO A 44 -0.41 -2.95 -16.59
CA PRO A 44 -1.10 -2.09 -15.61
C PRO A 44 -2.43 -1.57 -16.13
N VAL A 45 -2.52 -1.24 -17.42
CA VAL A 45 -3.74 -0.76 -18.07
C VAL A 45 -4.85 -1.82 -18.00
N TYR A 46 -4.52 -3.09 -18.26
CA TYR A 46 -5.46 -4.19 -18.17
C TYR A 46 -5.95 -4.42 -16.74
N LEU A 47 -5.03 -4.46 -15.78
CA LEU A 47 -5.38 -4.64 -14.38
C LEU A 47 -6.30 -3.52 -13.89
N TYR A 48 -6.03 -2.31 -14.34
CA TYR A 48 -6.82 -1.15 -14.04
C TYR A 48 -8.23 -1.20 -14.64
N LEU A 49 -8.32 -1.60 -15.92
CA LEU A 49 -9.61 -1.81 -16.57
C LEU A 49 -10.43 -2.89 -15.84
N LYS A 50 -9.79 -4.00 -15.50
CA LYS A 50 -10.40 -5.09 -14.72
C LYS A 50 -10.89 -4.60 -13.33
N TYR A 51 -10.10 -3.77 -12.68
CA TYR A 51 -10.47 -3.12 -11.42
C TYR A 51 -11.72 -2.24 -11.57
N LEU A 52 -11.76 -1.40 -12.61
CA LEU A 52 -12.94 -0.56 -12.90
C LEU A 52 -14.17 -1.42 -13.17
N ILE A 53 -14.06 -2.41 -14.06
CA ILE A 53 -15.17 -3.31 -14.37
C ILE A 53 -15.70 -3.97 -13.09
N LYS A 54 -14.82 -4.51 -12.25
CA LYS A 54 -15.22 -5.16 -10.99
C LYS A 54 -15.86 -4.18 -10.03
N THR A 55 -15.39 -2.93 -9.97
CA THR A 55 -15.96 -1.86 -9.17
C THR A 55 -17.40 -1.54 -9.59
N PHE A 56 -17.65 -1.45 -10.90
CA PHE A 56 -18.99 -1.15 -11.43
C PHE A 56 -19.94 -2.35 -11.35
N THR A 57 -19.44 -3.57 -11.51
CA THR A 57 -20.27 -4.79 -11.44
C THR A 57 -20.60 -5.19 -10.01
N LEU A 58 -19.70 -4.94 -9.04
CA LEU A 58 -19.91 -5.20 -7.63
C LEU A 58 -20.20 -3.89 -6.87
N TRP A 59 -21.32 -3.25 -7.17
CA TRP A 59 -21.70 -1.96 -6.58
C TRP A 59 -21.97 -2.00 -5.07
N ARG A 60 -22.27 -3.18 -4.49
CA ARG A 60 -22.57 -3.31 -3.05
C ARG A 60 -21.30 -3.38 -2.23
N THR A 61 -21.00 -2.31 -1.49
CA THR A 61 -19.92 -2.27 -0.49
C THR A 61 -20.40 -2.86 0.84
N GLY A 62 -19.49 -3.40 1.64
CA GLY A 62 -19.79 -3.91 2.98
C GLY A 62 -20.49 -5.26 3.04
N HIS A 63 -20.61 -5.97 1.92
CA HIS A 63 -21.21 -7.30 1.86
C HIS A 63 -20.25 -8.32 1.26
N LEU A 64 -20.18 -9.50 1.88
CA LEU A 64 -19.47 -10.64 1.32
C LEU A 64 -20.27 -11.25 0.18
N LYS A 65 -19.62 -11.45 -0.96
CA LYS A 65 -20.20 -12.27 -2.02
C LYS A 65 -20.19 -13.73 -1.57
N SER A 66 -21.37 -14.35 -1.51
CA SER A 66 -21.48 -15.78 -1.27
C SER A 66 -20.92 -16.51 -2.49
N LEU A 67 -19.84 -17.25 -2.30
CA LEU A 67 -19.33 -18.20 -3.26
C LEU A 67 -19.80 -19.60 -2.79
N ILE A 68 -20.51 -20.29 -3.65
CA ILE A 68 -21.06 -21.63 -3.39
C ILE A 68 -19.95 -22.69 -3.32
N THR A 69 -18.73 -22.34 -3.70
CA THR A 69 -17.61 -23.28 -3.82
C THR A 69 -16.52 -23.00 -2.80
N ASP A 70 -16.00 -24.06 -2.23
CA ASP A 70 -14.92 -24.18 -1.25
C ASP A 70 -13.81 -23.14 -1.34
N SER A 71 -13.26 -22.85 -0.19
CA SER A 71 -12.10 -22.04 0.18
C SER A 71 -10.96 -22.02 -0.85
N CYS A 72 -11.22 -21.46 -2.03
CA CYS A 72 -10.16 -21.25 -3.02
C CYS A 72 -9.37 -20.00 -2.62
N GLU A 73 -8.22 -20.25 -2.01
CA GLU A 73 -7.28 -19.22 -1.57
C GLU A 73 -6.83 -18.35 -2.75
N VAL A 74 -6.91 -17.02 -2.60
CA VAL A 74 -6.37 -16.09 -3.59
C VAL A 74 -4.92 -15.87 -3.27
N VAL A 75 -4.04 -16.50 -4.06
CA VAL A 75 -2.58 -16.38 -3.92
C VAL A 75 -1.98 -16.04 -5.27
N TYR A 76 -1.14 -15.02 -5.30
CA TYR A 76 -0.33 -14.67 -6.46
C TYR A 76 1.14 -14.57 -6.06
N THR A 77 2.02 -15.15 -6.85
CA THR A 77 3.46 -15.19 -6.63
C THR A 77 4.20 -14.70 -7.86
N ILE A 78 5.17 -13.82 -7.67
CA ILE A 78 6.14 -13.45 -8.71
C ILE A 78 7.49 -14.04 -8.34
N ILE A 79 8.07 -14.78 -9.24
CA ILE A 79 9.42 -15.35 -9.11
C ILE A 79 10.42 -14.56 -9.95
N ASN A 80 11.70 -14.71 -9.64
CA ASN A 80 12.80 -14.06 -10.36
C ASN A 80 12.70 -12.53 -10.39
N CYS A 81 12.15 -11.92 -9.32
CA CYS A 81 12.22 -10.49 -9.13
C CYS A 81 13.68 -10.06 -9.01
N ARG A 82 14.01 -8.94 -9.63
CA ARG A 82 15.33 -8.33 -9.50
C ARG A 82 15.19 -6.93 -8.96
N TRP A 83 16.22 -6.52 -8.26
CA TRP A 83 16.29 -5.18 -7.72
C TRP A 83 16.50 -4.15 -8.81
N GLU A 84 15.70 -3.12 -8.81
CA GLU A 84 15.77 -2.00 -9.76
C GLU A 84 16.12 -0.70 -9.02
N THR A 85 17.39 -0.28 -9.07
CA THR A 85 17.86 0.95 -8.44
C THR A 85 17.08 2.20 -8.86
N PRO A 86 16.71 2.42 -10.14
CA PRO A 86 15.92 3.59 -10.52
C PRO A 86 14.55 3.64 -9.84
N LEU A 87 13.93 2.48 -9.62
CA LEU A 87 12.65 2.37 -8.96
C LEU A 87 12.76 2.69 -7.47
N LEU A 88 13.81 2.18 -6.82
CA LEU A 88 14.13 2.50 -5.43
C LEU A 88 14.37 4.00 -5.23
N ARG A 89 15.17 4.64 -6.10
CA ARG A 89 15.43 6.09 -6.05
C ARG A 89 14.13 6.91 -6.13
N ARG A 90 13.23 6.53 -7.04
CA ARG A 90 11.91 7.18 -7.15
C ARG A 90 11.09 7.03 -5.87
N PHE A 91 11.08 5.83 -5.30
CA PHE A 91 10.39 5.58 -4.03
C PHE A 91 10.99 6.42 -2.89
N CYS A 92 12.31 6.42 -2.74
CA CYS A 92 13.00 7.17 -1.70
C CYS A 92 12.73 8.68 -1.81
N SER A 93 12.81 9.23 -3.02
CA SER A 93 12.47 10.63 -3.27
C SER A 93 11.02 10.96 -2.91
N ALA A 94 10.07 10.07 -3.22
CA ALA A 94 8.66 10.26 -2.90
C ALA A 94 8.36 10.10 -1.40
N ALA A 95 9.08 9.22 -0.71
CA ALA A 95 8.87 8.90 0.70
C ALA A 95 9.65 9.81 1.67
N GLY A 96 10.35 10.82 1.15
CA GLY A 96 11.09 11.77 2.00
C GLY A 96 12.45 11.27 2.50
N TYR A 97 12.93 10.12 2.02
CA TYR A 97 14.34 9.75 2.14
C TYR A 97 15.19 10.67 1.26
N GLY A 98 16.44 10.91 1.65
CA GLY A 98 17.33 11.72 0.82
C GLY A 98 17.50 11.16 -0.60
N TRP A 99 17.83 12.04 -1.55
CA TRP A 99 18.06 11.62 -2.94
C TRP A 99 19.34 10.77 -3.10
N ASP A 100 20.28 10.88 -2.19
CA ASP A 100 21.47 10.07 -2.02
C ASP A 100 21.21 8.68 -1.43
N TYR A 101 20.03 8.46 -0.88
CA TYR A 101 19.53 7.15 -0.52
C TYR A 101 19.15 6.42 -1.81
N PRO A 102 19.71 5.41 -2.20
CA PRO A 102 20.31 4.20 -1.69
C PRO A 102 21.80 4.02 -2.08
N ASP A 103 22.50 5.07 -2.46
CA ASP A 103 23.87 4.98 -2.97
C ASP A 103 24.92 4.75 -1.86
N THR A 104 24.50 4.79 -0.59
CA THR A 104 25.35 4.43 0.54
C THR A 104 25.25 2.92 0.81
N GLU A 105 26.37 2.21 0.75
CA GLU A 105 26.47 0.77 1.00
C GLU A 105 25.99 0.34 2.40
N PHE A 106 25.84 1.29 3.32
CA PHE A 106 25.60 1.06 4.74
C PHE A 106 24.16 1.32 5.21
N ARG A 107 23.22 1.61 4.30
CA ARG A 107 21.83 1.85 4.68
C ARG A 107 20.92 0.72 4.20
N ASP A 108 20.12 0.23 5.11
CA ASP A 108 19.05 -0.73 4.79
C ASP A 108 18.03 -0.11 3.81
N VAL A 109 17.44 -0.94 2.99
CA VAL A 109 16.35 -0.55 2.11
C VAL A 109 15.16 -0.09 2.94
N PRO A 110 14.42 0.98 2.53
CA PRO A 110 13.21 1.41 3.22
C PRO A 110 12.23 0.25 3.43
N LEU A 111 11.76 0.07 4.66
CA LEU A 111 10.92 -1.06 5.06
C LEU A 111 9.60 -1.18 4.29
N CYS A 112 9.10 -0.06 3.77
CA CYS A 112 7.87 -0.03 2.96
C CYS A 112 8.11 -0.29 1.45
N PHE A 113 9.36 -0.39 1.00
CA PHE A 113 9.66 -0.58 -0.42
C PHE A 113 9.20 -1.93 -0.98
N PRO A 114 9.33 -3.08 -0.26
CA PRO A 114 8.79 -4.35 -0.74
C PRO A 114 7.26 -4.32 -0.93
N GLU A 115 6.51 -3.60 -0.09
CA GLU A 115 5.07 -3.40 -0.29
C GLU A 115 4.78 -2.67 -1.61
N PHE A 116 5.57 -1.65 -1.91
CA PHE A 116 5.46 -0.93 -3.16
C PHE A 116 5.67 -1.87 -4.37
N LEU A 117 6.64 -2.78 -4.31
CA LEU A 117 6.86 -3.79 -5.34
C LEU A 117 5.68 -4.76 -5.47
N CYS A 118 4.99 -5.07 -4.37
CA CYS A 118 3.80 -5.93 -4.34
C CYS A 118 2.55 -5.26 -4.93
N GLY A 119 2.57 -3.97 -5.27
CA GLY A 119 1.39 -3.22 -5.70
C GLY A 119 0.62 -3.85 -6.88
N ARG A 120 1.33 -4.39 -7.88
CA ARG A 120 0.69 -5.12 -9.00
C ARG A 120 0.04 -6.42 -8.57
N LEU A 121 0.70 -7.20 -7.70
CA LEU A 121 0.16 -8.43 -7.15
C LEU A 121 -1.09 -8.17 -6.32
N LEU A 122 -1.06 -7.13 -5.50
CA LEU A 122 -2.20 -6.73 -4.70
C LEU A 122 -3.38 -6.33 -5.59
N LEU A 123 -3.15 -5.58 -6.67
CA LEU A 123 -4.18 -5.25 -7.65
C LEU A 123 -4.74 -6.50 -8.34
N MET A 124 -3.89 -7.48 -8.66
CA MET A 124 -4.33 -8.77 -9.20
C MET A 124 -5.21 -9.51 -8.19
N ALA A 125 -4.82 -9.59 -6.93
CA ALA A 125 -5.56 -10.27 -5.88
C ALA A 125 -6.96 -9.66 -5.67
N ILE A 126 -7.06 -8.33 -5.52
CA ILE A 126 -8.37 -7.66 -5.30
C ILE A 126 -9.28 -7.68 -6.54
N THR A 127 -8.69 -7.81 -7.75
CA THR A 127 -9.46 -7.93 -9.00
C THR A 127 -9.78 -9.37 -9.38
N ASP A 128 -9.26 -10.34 -8.65
CA ASP A 128 -9.56 -11.76 -8.86
C ASP A 128 -11.05 -12.04 -8.67
N GLY A 129 -11.60 -12.96 -9.48
CA GLY A 129 -13.00 -13.37 -9.39
C GLY A 129 -13.37 -14.02 -8.05
N LYS A 130 -12.38 -14.63 -7.38
CA LYS A 130 -12.50 -15.27 -6.07
C LYS A 130 -12.43 -14.28 -4.89
N PHE A 131 -11.93 -13.08 -5.12
CA PHE A 131 -11.93 -12.03 -4.09
C PHE A 131 -13.35 -11.56 -3.82
N ARG A 132 -13.83 -11.75 -2.60
CA ARG A 132 -15.25 -11.71 -2.21
C ARG A 132 -15.81 -10.32 -1.96
N LEU A 133 -14.98 -9.29 -1.96
CA LEU A 133 -15.39 -7.90 -1.71
C LEU A 133 -15.37 -7.07 -2.99
N SER A 134 -16.18 -6.01 -2.99
CA SER A 134 -16.05 -4.97 -3.99
C SER A 134 -14.75 -4.19 -3.79
N PRO A 135 -13.94 -3.98 -4.82
CA PRO A 135 -12.78 -3.11 -4.71
C PRO A 135 -13.13 -1.65 -4.38
N ALA A 136 -14.37 -1.26 -4.70
CA ALA A 136 -14.85 0.09 -4.42
C ALA A 136 -15.01 0.30 -2.92
N GLY A 137 -14.40 1.37 -2.42
CA GLY A 137 -14.55 1.75 -1.01
C GLY A 137 -13.77 0.88 -0.02
N LEU A 138 -12.81 0.07 -0.48
CA LEU A 138 -11.84 -0.55 0.41
C LEU A 138 -10.94 0.52 1.01
N VAL A 139 -10.91 0.59 2.33
CA VAL A 139 -10.07 1.51 3.10
C VAL A 139 -9.10 0.70 3.96
N ARG A 140 -7.83 1.05 3.93
CA ARG A 140 -6.84 0.44 4.82
C ARG A 140 -7.06 1.00 6.23
N VAL A 141 -7.26 0.12 7.20
CA VAL A 141 -7.49 0.48 8.61
C VAL A 141 -6.33 0.08 9.51
N HIS A 142 -5.63 -1.01 9.17
CA HIS A 142 -4.51 -1.50 9.95
C HIS A 142 -3.43 -2.08 9.04
N GLN A 143 -2.18 -2.03 9.53
CA GLN A 143 -1.02 -2.69 8.91
C GLN A 143 -0.10 -3.21 10.00
N SER A 144 0.34 -4.45 9.84
CA SER A 144 1.44 -5.04 10.61
C SER A 144 2.54 -5.42 9.64
N LEU A 145 3.74 -4.87 9.86
CA LEU A 145 4.93 -5.12 9.03
C LEU A 145 6.00 -5.74 9.90
N LYS A 146 6.62 -6.81 9.44
CA LYS A 146 7.72 -7.49 10.12
C LYS A 146 8.88 -7.74 9.18
N THR A 147 10.10 -7.53 9.68
CA THR A 147 11.32 -7.97 9.01
C THR A 147 11.98 -9.04 9.85
N LEU A 148 12.29 -10.15 9.22
CA LEU A 148 12.96 -11.30 9.87
C LEU A 148 14.47 -11.26 9.61
N GLU A 149 14.85 -10.83 8.41
CA GLU A 149 16.22 -10.58 7.98
C GLU A 149 16.31 -9.15 7.40
N PRO A 150 17.50 -8.56 7.30
CA PRO A 150 17.68 -7.27 6.65
C PRO A 150 17.10 -7.26 5.23
N VAL A 151 16.31 -6.24 4.89
CA VAL A 151 15.66 -6.14 3.57
C VAL A 151 16.70 -6.12 2.44
N ASP A 152 17.94 -5.76 2.73
CA ASP A 152 19.09 -5.80 1.81
C ASP A 152 19.41 -7.19 1.29
N GLU A 153 18.98 -8.26 1.97
CA GLU A 153 19.09 -9.62 1.45
C GLU A 153 18.43 -9.78 0.08
N LEU A 154 17.40 -8.98 -0.21
CA LEU A 154 16.73 -8.97 -1.50
C LEU A 154 17.60 -8.38 -2.63
N LYS A 155 18.66 -7.63 -2.30
CA LYS A 155 19.64 -7.12 -3.29
C LYS A 155 20.62 -8.19 -3.77
N LYS A 156 20.85 -9.23 -2.97
CA LYS A 156 21.90 -10.24 -3.22
C LYS A 156 21.56 -11.22 -4.35
N GLY A 157 20.39 -11.11 -4.97
CA GLY A 157 20.03 -12.00 -6.09
C GLY A 157 18.55 -11.94 -6.43
N PRO A 158 18.08 -12.86 -7.26
CA PRO A 158 16.66 -12.93 -7.58
C PRO A 158 15.87 -13.31 -6.33
N PHE A 159 14.75 -12.65 -6.12
CA PHE A 159 13.87 -12.86 -4.97
C PHE A 159 12.43 -13.14 -5.44
N MET A 160 11.59 -13.52 -4.52
CA MET A 160 10.19 -13.84 -4.76
C MET A 160 9.28 -12.90 -3.98
N LEU A 161 8.19 -12.46 -4.60
CA LEU A 161 7.12 -11.70 -3.97
C LEU A 161 5.84 -12.52 -4.00
N GLN A 162 5.09 -12.52 -2.91
CA GLN A 162 3.82 -13.20 -2.79
C GLN A 162 2.78 -12.29 -2.16
N VAL A 163 1.55 -12.38 -2.65
CA VAL A 163 0.36 -11.78 -2.07
C VAL A 163 -0.68 -12.86 -1.85
N ARG A 164 -1.22 -12.93 -0.64
CA ARG A 164 -2.20 -13.93 -0.23
C ARG A 164 -3.31 -13.29 0.57
N VAL A 165 -4.57 -13.57 0.23
CA VAL A 165 -5.72 -13.22 1.05
C VAL A 165 -5.81 -14.24 2.17
N LEU A 166 -5.78 -13.77 3.42
CA LEU A 166 -5.80 -14.63 4.61
C LEU A 166 -7.23 -14.95 5.01
N GLU A 167 -7.96 -13.96 5.48
CA GLU A 167 -9.28 -14.16 6.03
C GLU A 167 -10.20 -12.96 5.81
N TYR A 168 -11.51 -13.21 5.95
CA TYR A 168 -12.56 -12.20 5.95
C TYR A 168 -13.26 -12.21 7.29
N ARG A 169 -13.38 -11.04 7.93
CA ARG A 169 -14.08 -10.87 9.19
C ARG A 169 -15.30 -9.99 9.01
N GLN A 170 -16.46 -10.48 9.40
CA GLN A 170 -17.70 -9.70 9.38
C GLN A 170 -17.78 -8.86 10.66
N LEU A 171 -17.89 -7.54 10.51
CA LEU A 171 -18.10 -6.58 11.58
C LEU A 171 -19.45 -5.88 11.43
N GLU A 172 -19.88 -5.19 12.46
CA GLU A 172 -21.09 -4.34 12.39
C GLU A 172 -20.93 -3.23 11.34
N ALA A 173 -19.77 -2.58 11.30
CA ALA A 173 -19.43 -1.51 10.37
C ALA A 173 -19.23 -1.97 8.93
N GLY A 174 -19.00 -3.27 8.69
CA GLY A 174 -18.72 -3.78 7.35
C GLY A 174 -18.01 -5.13 7.34
N VAL A 175 -17.12 -5.32 6.39
CA VAL A 175 -16.30 -6.53 6.28
C VAL A 175 -14.84 -6.14 6.21
N GLU A 176 -14.04 -6.69 7.08
CA GLU A 176 -12.58 -6.64 7.00
C GLU A 176 -12.02 -7.81 6.21
N VAL A 177 -10.92 -7.57 5.53
CA VAL A 177 -10.11 -8.60 4.88
C VAL A 177 -8.64 -8.36 5.19
N ASP A 178 -7.96 -9.42 5.60
CA ASP A 178 -6.51 -9.42 5.80
C ASP A 178 -5.82 -9.96 4.56
N ILE A 179 -4.83 -9.21 4.09
CA ILE A 179 -4.01 -9.57 2.93
C ILE A 179 -2.54 -9.57 3.36
N CYS A 180 -1.91 -10.72 3.26
CA CYS A 180 -0.49 -10.89 3.53
C CYS A 180 0.33 -10.64 2.27
N LEU A 181 1.35 -9.82 2.41
CA LEU A 181 2.40 -9.56 1.43
C LEU A 181 3.70 -10.13 1.99
N CYS A 182 4.45 -10.88 1.20
CA CYS A 182 5.69 -11.48 1.63
C CYS A 182 6.78 -11.30 0.57
N ALA A 183 8.00 -11.04 1.04
CA ALA A 183 9.20 -11.05 0.20
C ALA A 183 10.17 -12.12 0.73
N THR A 184 10.60 -13.01 -0.16
CA THR A 184 11.44 -14.17 0.16
C THR A 184 12.75 -14.07 -0.62
N SER A 185 13.88 -14.28 0.05
CA SER A 185 15.19 -14.24 -0.57
C SER A 185 15.40 -15.39 -1.56
N ARG A 186 16.49 -15.34 -2.31
CA ARG A 186 16.90 -16.41 -3.25
C ARG A 186 17.08 -17.77 -2.58
N THR A 187 17.36 -17.78 -1.28
CA THR A 187 17.53 -19.01 -0.48
C THR A 187 16.21 -19.59 0.04
N GLY A 188 15.08 -18.98 -0.28
CA GLY A 188 13.77 -19.40 0.21
C GLY A 188 13.44 -18.92 1.62
N ARG A 189 14.29 -18.09 2.23
CA ARG A 189 14.02 -17.54 3.57
C ARG A 189 13.12 -16.31 3.47
N PRO A 190 12.10 -16.19 4.32
CA PRO A 190 11.28 -15.01 4.39
C PRO A 190 12.11 -13.86 4.99
N VAL A 191 12.18 -12.74 4.27
CA VAL A 191 12.91 -11.53 4.67
C VAL A 191 11.96 -10.51 5.25
N TRP A 192 10.82 -10.33 4.62
CA TRP A 192 9.86 -9.28 4.93
C TRP A 192 8.43 -9.77 4.75
N GLU A 193 7.58 -9.40 5.67
CA GLU A 193 6.14 -9.69 5.65
C GLU A 193 5.35 -8.47 6.07
N SER A 194 4.22 -8.22 5.42
CA SER A 194 3.26 -7.19 5.81
C SER A 194 1.84 -7.69 5.67
N VAL A 195 1.06 -7.56 6.72
CA VAL A 195 -0.37 -7.86 6.71
C VAL A 195 -1.15 -6.55 6.66
N LEU A 196 -1.94 -6.40 5.61
CA LEU A 196 -2.81 -5.25 5.40
C LEU A 196 -4.24 -5.63 5.75
N THR A 197 -4.86 -4.92 6.69
CA THR A 197 -6.29 -5.04 6.98
C THR A 197 -7.05 -3.96 6.22
N LEU A 198 -7.90 -4.39 5.29
CA LEU A 198 -8.75 -3.51 4.49
C LEU A 198 -10.21 -3.67 4.94
N LEU A 199 -10.88 -2.54 5.18
CA LEU A 199 -12.29 -2.48 5.56
C LEU A 199 -13.14 -2.08 4.33
N SER A 200 -14.18 -2.86 4.07
CA SER A 200 -15.28 -2.51 3.17
C SER A 200 -16.47 -2.07 4.00
N GLU A 201 -16.67 -0.75 4.13
CA GLU A 201 -17.75 -0.20 4.94
C GLU A 201 -19.13 -0.47 4.33
N LYS A 202 -20.11 -0.81 5.18
CA LYS A 202 -21.52 -0.74 4.82
C LYS A 202 -21.91 0.71 4.66
N LYS A 203 -22.64 1.05 3.60
CA LYS A 203 -23.31 2.35 3.50
C LYS A 203 -24.47 2.38 4.48
N LEU A 204 -24.21 2.59 5.75
CA LEU A 204 -25.24 2.96 6.71
C LEU A 204 -25.59 4.43 6.50
N HIS A 205 -26.89 4.72 6.60
CA HIS A 205 -27.41 6.08 6.68
C HIS A 205 -26.59 6.86 7.72
N LYS A 206 -26.27 8.10 7.39
CA LYS A 206 -25.29 8.97 8.04
C LYS A 206 -25.63 9.41 9.50
N GLU A 207 -26.46 8.68 10.22
CA GLU A 207 -27.06 9.15 11.47
C GLU A 207 -26.41 8.67 12.77
N SER A 208 -25.42 7.84 12.75
CA SER A 208 -24.79 7.38 14.01
C SER A 208 -23.28 7.26 13.94
N ARG A 209 -22.61 8.35 13.57
CA ARG A 209 -21.19 8.48 13.88
C ARG A 209 -20.98 9.40 15.09
N ASN A 210 -21.75 9.15 16.13
CA ASN A 210 -21.44 9.68 17.45
C ASN A 210 -20.34 8.80 18.05
N GLU A 211 -19.10 9.20 17.84
CA GLU A 211 -18.07 9.45 18.83
C GLU A 211 -18.03 8.46 20.00
N LEU A 212 -17.28 7.38 19.80
CA LEU A 212 -16.40 6.89 20.84
C LEU A 212 -15.03 7.58 20.64
N THR A 213 -15.02 8.89 20.80
CA THR A 213 -13.81 9.64 21.13
C THR A 213 -13.49 9.39 22.59
N SER A 214 -13.06 8.17 22.93
CA SER A 214 -12.15 8.04 24.04
C SER A 214 -10.88 8.79 23.63
N ARG A 215 -10.74 10.04 24.12
CA ARG A 215 -9.41 10.63 24.29
C ARG A 215 -8.58 9.56 24.99
N PRO A 216 -7.54 9.02 24.38
CA PRO A 216 -6.54 8.36 25.17
C PRO A 216 -6.02 9.47 26.08
N ASP A 217 -6.07 9.27 27.39
CA ASP A 217 -5.31 10.08 28.35
C ASP A 217 -3.90 10.11 27.78
N GLU A 218 -3.49 11.30 27.25
CA GLU A 218 -2.13 11.48 26.79
C GLU A 218 -1.29 11.34 28.07
N PRO A 219 -0.55 10.24 28.24
CA PRO A 219 0.38 10.16 29.34
C PRO A 219 1.33 11.34 29.16
N VAL A 220 1.59 12.07 30.23
CA VAL A 220 2.60 13.14 30.27
C VAL A 220 3.95 12.45 30.07
N LEU A 221 4.29 12.24 28.80
CA LEU A 221 5.52 11.56 28.39
C LEU A 221 6.64 12.59 28.38
N GLU A 222 7.58 12.42 29.27
CA GLU A 222 8.89 13.05 29.21
C GLU A 222 9.59 12.54 27.92
N ASN A 223 10.11 13.46 27.07
CA ASN A 223 10.83 13.19 25.82
C ASN A 223 10.01 12.86 24.56
N VAL A 224 8.87 13.50 24.35
CA VAL A 224 8.20 13.47 23.04
C VAL A 224 8.94 14.33 22.05
N LYS A 225 9.44 13.75 20.96
CA LYS A 225 9.99 14.48 19.83
C LYS A 225 8.88 14.83 18.86
N GLN A 226 8.82 16.08 18.44
CA GLN A 226 7.82 16.58 17.50
C GLN A 226 8.50 17.12 16.26
N VAL A 227 8.02 16.73 15.07
CA VAL A 227 8.51 17.20 13.77
C VAL A 227 7.32 17.66 12.92
N GLU A 228 7.40 18.87 12.39
CA GLU A 228 6.42 19.38 11.44
C GLU A 228 6.84 19.05 10.02
N LEU A 229 5.94 18.44 9.25
CA LEU A 229 6.15 18.04 7.88
C LEU A 229 5.20 18.78 6.95
N ARG A 230 5.75 19.33 5.89
CA ARG A 230 4.96 19.90 4.80
C ARG A 230 4.67 18.81 3.77
N VAL A 231 3.39 18.54 3.55
CA VAL A 231 2.92 17.57 2.58
C VAL A 231 2.66 18.27 1.24
N PRO A 232 3.49 18.02 0.20
CA PRO A 232 3.34 18.69 -1.09
C PRO A 232 2.16 18.10 -1.87
N ARG A 233 1.62 18.84 -2.84
CA ARG A 233 0.59 18.34 -3.77
C ARG A 233 1.04 17.09 -4.53
N SER A 234 2.32 17.02 -4.89
CA SER A 234 2.92 15.87 -5.57
C SER A 234 2.80 14.56 -4.78
N ALA A 235 2.75 14.62 -3.45
CA ALA A 235 2.56 13.42 -2.62
C ALA A 235 1.25 12.68 -2.94
N GLY A 236 0.17 13.42 -3.24
CA GLY A 236 -1.09 12.82 -3.69
C GLY A 236 -1.03 12.25 -5.11
N LEU A 237 -0.28 12.90 -6.02
CA LEU A 237 -0.12 12.46 -7.42
C LEU A 237 0.85 11.29 -7.56
N GLN A 238 1.98 11.32 -6.85
CA GLN A 238 2.94 10.22 -6.83
C GLN A 238 2.31 8.92 -6.35
N CYS A 239 1.35 9.02 -5.41
CA CYS A 239 0.59 7.88 -4.93
C CYS A 239 -0.32 7.23 -5.99
N ILE A 240 -0.72 7.96 -7.04
CA ILE A 240 -1.54 7.39 -8.13
C ILE A 240 -0.73 6.37 -8.94
N TRP A 241 0.54 6.62 -9.15
CA TRP A 241 1.44 5.71 -9.86
C TRP A 241 1.92 4.53 -8.99
N PHE A 242 1.82 4.68 -7.67
CA PHE A 242 2.27 3.72 -6.68
C PHE A 242 1.10 3.08 -5.92
N CYS A 243 0.03 2.78 -6.63
CA CYS A 243 -1.27 2.35 -6.12
C CYS A 243 -1.19 1.22 -5.08
N SER A 244 -1.22 1.58 -3.82
CA SER A 244 -1.62 0.67 -2.76
C SER A 244 -3.00 1.01 -2.17
N ASP A 245 -3.51 2.21 -2.44
CA ASP A 245 -4.85 2.62 -2.03
C ASP A 245 -5.79 2.59 -3.23
N PHE A 246 -6.49 1.50 -3.37
CA PHE A 246 -7.35 1.18 -4.52
C PHE A 246 -8.70 1.88 -4.48
N SER A 247 -8.70 3.20 -4.57
CA SER A 247 -9.95 3.93 -4.78
C SER A 247 -10.16 4.19 -6.28
N PRO A 248 -11.23 3.66 -6.90
CA PRO A 248 -11.51 3.88 -8.32
C PRO A 248 -11.70 5.35 -8.64
N TYR A 249 -12.27 6.09 -7.68
CA TYR A 249 -12.47 7.53 -7.84
C TYR A 249 -11.17 8.31 -7.95
N ARG A 250 -10.08 7.82 -7.32
CA ARG A 250 -8.78 8.49 -7.42
C ARG A 250 -8.20 8.41 -8.82
N LEU A 251 -8.46 7.34 -9.54
CA LEU A 251 -7.88 7.08 -10.86
C LEU A 251 -8.75 7.63 -12.00
N LEU A 252 -10.10 7.52 -11.89
CA LEU A 252 -11.02 8.10 -12.89
C LEU A 252 -11.04 9.62 -12.83
N ILE A 253 -10.88 10.18 -11.63
CA ILE A 253 -10.92 11.63 -11.40
C ILE A 253 -9.48 12.20 -11.40
N ALA A 254 -8.43 11.39 -11.65
CA ALA A 254 -7.06 11.89 -11.71
C ALA A 254 -6.91 13.11 -12.63
N PRO A 255 -7.39 13.12 -13.89
CA PRO A 255 -7.36 14.31 -14.72
C PRO A 255 -8.22 15.45 -14.16
N ALA A 256 -9.40 15.17 -13.62
CA ALA A 256 -10.26 16.20 -13.01
C ALA A 256 -9.71 16.68 -11.66
N ARG A 257 -9.00 15.83 -10.91
CA ARG A 257 -8.39 16.16 -9.61
C ARG A 257 -7.10 16.95 -9.74
N LEU A 258 -6.43 16.96 -10.89
CA LEU A 258 -5.39 17.95 -11.19
C LEU A 258 -5.93 19.38 -11.03
N PHE A 259 -7.25 19.55 -11.26
CA PHE A 259 -7.96 20.83 -11.10
C PHE A 259 -8.71 20.94 -9.75
N CYS A 260 -8.90 19.84 -9.02
CA CYS A 260 -9.57 19.84 -7.73
C CYS A 260 -8.63 20.22 -6.58
N ARG A 261 -9.12 21.04 -5.67
CA ARG A 261 -8.36 21.69 -4.59
C ARG A 261 -7.93 20.75 -3.46
N SER A 262 -8.51 19.55 -3.35
CA SER A 262 -8.31 18.63 -2.22
C SER A 262 -8.03 17.23 -2.72
N GLN A 263 -6.84 16.72 -2.43
CA GLN A 263 -6.43 15.34 -2.65
C GLN A 263 -6.12 14.70 -1.29
N THR A 264 -6.16 13.37 -1.22
CA THR A 264 -5.77 12.64 -0.02
C THR A 264 -4.50 11.84 -0.27
N SER A 265 -3.62 11.78 0.73
CA SER A 265 -2.40 10.99 0.69
C SER A 265 -2.71 9.49 0.79
N SER A 266 -1.81 8.63 0.31
CA SER A 266 -1.92 7.18 0.51
C SER A 266 -1.37 6.77 1.88
N HIS A 267 -1.89 5.66 2.40
CA HIS A 267 -1.45 5.09 3.67
C HIS A 267 0.01 4.60 3.60
N LEU A 268 0.42 4.00 2.48
CA LEU A 268 1.81 3.61 2.24
C LEU A 268 2.76 4.81 2.31
N TRP A 269 2.37 5.94 1.69
CA TRP A 269 3.16 7.17 1.74
C TRP A 269 3.25 7.71 3.17
N MET A 270 2.13 7.74 3.90
CA MET A 270 2.10 8.23 5.29
C MET A 270 3.05 7.42 6.18
N LEU A 271 2.98 6.08 6.11
CA LEU A 271 3.87 5.21 6.88
C LEU A 271 5.33 5.37 6.45
N SER A 272 5.59 5.43 5.14
CA SER A 272 6.96 5.57 4.62
C SER A 272 7.63 6.86 5.06
N VAL A 273 6.92 8.00 4.98
CA VAL A 273 7.45 9.30 5.42
C VAL A 273 7.64 9.32 6.94
N CYS A 274 6.72 8.71 7.70
CA CYS A 274 6.85 8.60 9.15
C CYS A 274 8.14 7.84 9.52
N LEU A 275 8.37 6.67 8.91
CA LEU A 275 9.56 5.87 9.16
C LEU A 275 10.85 6.59 8.72
N ALA A 276 10.82 7.29 7.59
CA ALA A 276 11.95 8.08 7.13
C ALA A 276 12.34 9.20 8.14
N GLU A 277 11.37 9.87 8.71
CA GLU A 277 11.63 10.91 9.71
C GLU A 277 12.11 10.33 11.05
N ILE A 278 11.54 9.20 11.47
CA ILE A 278 12.02 8.49 12.67
C ILE A 278 13.47 8.05 12.49
N GLU A 279 13.81 7.48 11.33
CA GLU A 279 15.19 7.07 10.99
C GLU A 279 16.17 8.24 11.04
N LYS A 280 15.82 9.40 10.47
CA LYS A 280 16.67 10.61 10.51
C LYS A 280 16.97 11.08 11.92
N HIS A 281 16.05 10.88 12.84
CA HIS A 281 16.17 11.43 14.20
C HIS A 281 16.68 10.43 15.24
N LYS A 282 16.43 9.15 15.04
CA LYS A 282 16.78 8.08 15.99
C LYS A 282 17.88 7.16 15.48
N GLY A 283 18.26 7.33 14.20
CA GLY A 283 19.24 6.47 13.53
C GLY A 283 18.62 5.23 12.90
N VAL A 284 19.40 4.59 12.04
CA VAL A 284 18.99 3.40 11.26
C VAL A 284 18.73 2.20 12.17
N GLU A 285 19.37 2.16 13.33
CA GLU A 285 19.25 1.02 14.24
C GLU A 285 17.81 0.69 14.63
N ILE A 286 16.92 1.70 14.72
CA ILE A 286 15.54 1.51 15.18
C ILE A 286 14.70 0.71 14.17
N ILE A 287 15.09 0.75 12.90
CA ILE A 287 14.41 0.08 11.79
C ILE A 287 15.18 -1.13 11.26
N THR A 288 16.34 -1.45 11.85
CA THR A 288 17.15 -2.60 11.45
C THR A 288 16.52 -3.91 11.94
N ALA A 289 16.46 -4.90 11.05
CA ALA A 289 15.89 -6.22 11.35
C ALA A 289 16.62 -6.95 12.52
N PRO A 290 15.89 -7.76 13.31
CA PRO A 290 14.46 -8.00 13.24
C PRO A 290 13.61 -6.88 13.87
N VAL A 291 12.61 -6.39 13.14
CA VAL A 291 11.73 -5.33 13.61
C VAL A 291 10.28 -5.62 13.26
N SER A 292 9.37 -5.26 14.16
CA SER A 292 7.93 -5.31 13.95
C SER A 292 7.35 -3.90 14.07
N ILE A 293 6.54 -3.51 13.09
CA ILE A 293 5.88 -2.21 13.03
C ILE A 293 4.38 -2.44 12.92
N THR A 294 3.62 -1.77 13.76
CA THR A 294 2.16 -1.73 13.64
C THR A 294 1.70 -0.31 13.36
N ALA A 295 0.71 -0.15 12.50
CA ALA A 295 0.12 1.14 12.19
C ALA A 295 -1.41 1.01 12.06
N GLN A 296 -2.14 1.89 12.73
CA GLN A 296 -3.57 2.08 12.58
C GLN A 296 -3.83 3.37 11.83
N PHE A 297 -4.63 3.29 10.78
CA PHE A 297 -5.01 4.45 9.97
C PHE A 297 -6.43 4.88 10.36
N LYS A 298 -6.61 6.17 10.63
CA LYS A 298 -7.89 6.76 11.04
C LYS A 298 -8.47 7.61 9.93
N ASP A 299 -8.14 8.89 9.91
CA ASP A 299 -8.68 9.80 8.94
C ASP A 299 -7.75 9.98 7.72
N PRO A 300 -8.31 10.13 6.50
CA PRO A 300 -7.50 10.39 5.32
C PRO A 300 -6.80 11.75 5.42
N LEU A 301 -5.51 11.78 5.11
CA LEU A 301 -4.72 13.00 5.11
C LEU A 301 -4.96 13.80 3.82
N SER A 302 -5.50 15.01 3.98
CA SER A 302 -5.70 15.95 2.86
C SER A 302 -4.38 16.59 2.42
N VAL A 303 -4.13 16.65 1.11
CA VAL A 303 -2.96 17.28 0.51
C VAL A 303 -3.37 18.40 -0.46
N PRO A 304 -2.63 19.50 -0.54
CA PRO A 304 -1.47 19.86 0.27
C PRO A 304 -1.84 20.19 1.72
N GLY A 305 -0.93 19.95 2.64
CA GLY A 305 -1.17 20.19 4.06
C GLY A 305 0.10 20.29 4.91
N ARG A 306 -0.09 20.41 6.20
CA ARG A 306 0.97 20.28 7.20
C ARG A 306 0.53 19.22 8.20
N VAL A 307 1.45 18.35 8.58
CA VAL A 307 1.24 17.34 9.59
C VAL A 307 2.31 17.45 10.67
N THR A 308 1.94 17.11 11.85
CA THR A 308 2.83 16.99 12.99
C THR A 308 3.03 15.52 13.27
N LEU A 309 4.26 15.06 13.20
CA LEU A 309 4.68 13.74 13.62
C LEU A 309 5.24 13.83 15.03
N ARG A 310 4.67 13.07 15.96
CA ARG A 310 5.16 12.90 17.33
C ARG A 310 5.65 11.49 17.49
N PHE A 311 6.77 11.29 18.16
CA PHE A 311 7.25 9.96 18.51
C PHE A 311 8.01 9.98 19.83
N TRP A 312 7.90 8.88 20.57
CA TRP A 312 8.43 8.73 21.92
C TRP A 312 8.81 7.28 22.20
N GLU A 313 9.74 7.09 23.09
CA GLU A 313 10.13 5.76 23.55
C GLU A 313 9.09 5.22 24.54
N THR A 314 8.71 3.96 24.36
CA THR A 314 7.85 3.23 25.27
C THR A 314 8.66 2.11 25.93
N THR A 315 8.67 2.11 27.26
CA THR A 315 9.16 0.99 28.05
C THR A 315 7.99 0.05 28.31
N ASP A 316 8.11 -1.19 27.89
CA ASP A 316 7.07 -2.20 28.14
C ASP A 316 7.33 -2.79 29.53
N ASP A 317 6.59 -2.26 30.55
CA ASP A 317 6.68 -2.73 31.94
C ASP A 317 6.18 -4.17 32.14
N ARG A 318 5.63 -4.81 31.09
CA ARG A 318 5.01 -6.14 31.21
C ARG A 318 5.91 -7.30 30.82
N SER A 319 7.05 -7.06 30.21
CA SER A 319 8.02 -8.11 29.88
C SER A 319 9.32 -7.92 30.65
N GLN A 320 9.82 -8.97 31.30
CA GLN A 320 11.12 -9.01 31.99
C GLN A 320 12.32 -8.78 31.06
N SER A 321 12.08 -8.62 29.74
CA SER A 321 13.07 -8.19 28.76
C SER A 321 12.81 -6.71 28.44
N SER A 322 13.75 -5.85 28.77
CA SER A 322 13.80 -4.41 28.48
C SER A 322 13.80 -4.13 26.95
N ALA A 323 12.78 -4.56 26.23
CA ALA A 323 12.62 -4.26 24.83
C ALA A 323 12.13 -2.80 24.70
N ARG A 324 13.03 -1.91 24.30
CA ARG A 324 12.70 -0.51 24.02
C ARG A 324 11.83 -0.46 22.77
N GLY A 325 10.57 -0.11 22.91
CA GLY A 325 9.65 0.20 21.83
C GLY A 325 9.64 1.69 21.52
N LEU A 326 9.21 2.06 20.33
CA LEU A 326 8.95 3.44 19.95
C LEU A 326 7.51 3.55 19.44
N SER A 327 6.74 4.46 20.02
CA SER A 327 5.41 4.81 19.54
C SER A 327 5.45 6.09 18.71
N PHE A 328 4.57 6.19 17.73
CA PHE A 328 4.47 7.36 16.86
C PHE A 328 3.03 7.73 16.55
N HIS A 329 2.79 9.01 16.31
CA HIS A 329 1.49 9.57 16.01
C HIS A 329 1.61 10.66 14.95
N MET A 330 0.84 10.57 13.87
CA MET A 330 0.74 11.58 12.83
C MET A 330 -0.60 12.29 12.92
N GLN A 331 -0.56 13.60 13.10
CA GLN A 331 -1.71 14.46 13.31
C GLN A 331 -1.67 15.65 12.34
N GLN A 332 -2.82 16.17 11.93
CA GLN A 332 -2.86 17.40 11.15
C GLN A 332 -2.46 18.60 12.00
N SER A 333 -1.54 19.42 11.49
CA SER A 333 -1.13 20.65 12.21
C SER A 333 -2.32 21.58 12.41
N GLY A 334 -2.53 22.03 13.66
CA GLY A 334 -3.61 22.95 14.02
C GLY A 334 -5.00 22.32 14.16
N ARG A 335 -5.12 20.98 14.06
CA ARG A 335 -6.36 20.23 14.31
C ARG A 335 -6.08 19.02 15.20
N SER A 336 -7.07 18.58 15.98
CA SER A 336 -6.96 17.35 16.78
C SER A 336 -7.17 16.07 15.97
N THR A 337 -7.23 16.18 14.63
CA THR A 337 -7.50 15.03 13.75
C THR A 337 -6.28 14.14 13.66
N SER A 338 -6.43 12.91 14.11
CA SER A 338 -5.41 11.86 14.02
C SER A 338 -5.51 11.14 12.69
N HIS A 339 -4.39 11.02 11.96
CA HIS A 339 -4.34 10.31 10.69
C HIS A 339 -3.78 8.90 10.83
N MET A 340 -2.78 8.73 11.69
CA MET A 340 -2.09 7.46 11.87
C MET A 340 -1.49 7.38 13.27
N ILE A 341 -1.63 6.22 13.91
CA ILE A 341 -0.96 5.88 15.17
C ILE A 341 -0.26 4.54 14.96
N GLY A 342 0.92 4.38 15.54
CA GLY A 342 1.64 3.12 15.42
C GLY A 342 2.75 2.95 16.43
N SER A 343 3.38 1.77 16.36
CA SER A 343 4.50 1.42 17.21
C SER A 343 5.54 0.63 16.44
N ILE A 344 6.78 0.74 16.87
CA ILE A 344 7.93 -0.03 16.40
C ILE A 344 8.45 -0.82 17.59
N SER A 345 8.60 -2.11 17.45
CA SER A 345 9.16 -3.00 18.45
C SER A 345 10.24 -3.88 17.82
N ARG A 346 11.28 -4.18 18.58
CA ARG A 346 12.26 -5.18 18.21
C ARG A 346 11.84 -6.54 18.80
N SER A 347 11.83 -7.56 17.99
CA SER A 347 11.55 -8.95 18.39
C SER A 347 12.84 -9.66 18.81
#